data_078269e72a745e8def546e5e10fe8a5c
#
_entry.id   078269e72a745e8def546e5e10fe8a5c
#
_cell.length_a   1.000
_cell.length_b   1.000
_cell.length_c   1.000
_cell.angle_alpha   90.00
_cell.angle_beta   90.00
_cell.angle_gamma   90.00
#
_symmetry.space_group_name_H-M   'P 1'
#
loop_
_entity.id
_entity.type
_entity.pdbx_description
1 polymer ?
#
loop_
_entity_poly.entity_id
_entity_poly.type
_entity_poly.pdbx_seq_one_letter_code
_entity_poly.pdbx_strand_id
1 'polypeptide(L)'
;VYGITDVESALVKFTGNTTISITGGSGYAQIFDANDTLDWNSLTIEMADGSGFSGLEFALQFLNADVSQQSPGTLGITVNYVGGTATKSYADFTSPGNRSFYLYGNAGEVIQSVTLSAAPDRFSQLKQTDIGIVRAPAVPEPATWALLVTGFAAVGSVLRRRKTSVAFA
;
A
#
# COMPACT_ATOMS: atom_id res chain seq x y z
N VAL A 1 -7.62 -12.43 3.32
CA VAL A 1 -8.38 -11.65 4.30
C VAL A 1 -8.24 -10.16 4.03
N TYR A 2 -9.10 -9.34 4.61
CA TYR A 2 -9.13 -7.90 4.40
C TYR A 2 -9.09 -7.14 5.72
N GLY A 3 -8.32 -6.05 5.74
CA GLY A 3 -8.31 -5.05 6.79
C GLY A 3 -8.77 -3.70 6.26
N ILE A 4 -9.16 -2.81 7.14
CA ILE A 4 -9.60 -1.44 6.80
C ILE A 4 -8.62 -0.48 7.48
N THR A 5 -8.17 0.54 6.74
CA THR A 5 -7.33 1.60 7.30
C THR A 5 -8.14 2.58 8.14
N ASP A 6 -7.56 3.09 9.22
CA ASP A 6 -8.26 3.96 10.16
C ASP A 6 -8.67 5.32 9.58
N VAL A 7 -7.81 5.89 8.73
CA VAL A 7 -7.96 7.28 8.28
C VAL A 7 -8.87 7.42 7.07
N GLU A 8 -8.85 6.48 6.13
CA GLU A 8 -9.55 6.61 4.85
C GLU A 8 -10.55 5.48 4.58
N SER A 9 -10.71 4.56 5.52
CA SER A 9 -11.55 3.36 5.35
C SER A 9 -11.19 2.55 4.09
N ALA A 10 -9.95 2.66 3.62
CA ALA A 10 -9.47 1.94 2.45
C ALA A 10 -9.28 0.46 2.78
N LEU A 11 -9.65 -0.40 1.86
CA LEU A 11 -9.61 -1.84 2.06
C LEU A 11 -8.26 -2.40 1.63
N VAL A 12 -7.56 -3.02 2.57
CA VAL A 12 -6.28 -3.69 2.36
C VAL A 12 -6.50 -5.20 2.29
N LYS A 13 -5.91 -5.83 1.29
CA LYS A 13 -5.96 -7.27 1.09
C LYS A 13 -4.66 -7.92 1.54
N PHE A 14 -4.78 -8.94 2.37
CA PHE A 14 -3.69 -9.78 2.85
C PHE A 14 -3.87 -11.19 2.30
N THR A 15 -2.86 -11.71 1.62
CA THR A 15 -2.85 -13.05 1.01
C THR A 15 -1.65 -13.83 1.52
N GLY A 16 -1.89 -14.88 2.29
CA GLY A 16 -0.86 -15.82 2.75
C GLY A 16 -0.76 -17.05 1.85
N ASN A 17 0.33 -17.83 1.99
CA ASN A 17 0.44 -19.15 1.41
C ASN A 17 -0.40 -20.22 2.14
N THR A 18 -0.95 -19.86 3.28
CA THR A 18 -1.89 -20.66 4.10
C THR A 18 -3.13 -19.84 4.42
N THR A 19 -4.11 -20.43 5.10
CA THR A 19 -5.28 -19.70 5.57
C THR A 19 -4.89 -18.78 6.72
N ILE A 20 -4.99 -17.48 6.51
CA ILE A 20 -4.70 -16.46 7.53
C ILE A 20 -5.99 -15.85 8.08
N SER A 21 -5.94 -15.43 9.33
CA SER A 21 -7.02 -14.70 10.03
C SER A 21 -6.56 -13.34 10.50
N ILE A 22 -7.51 -12.43 10.64
CA ILE A 22 -7.29 -11.11 11.23
C ILE A 22 -8.11 -10.99 12.50
N THR A 23 -7.49 -10.57 13.60
CA THR A 23 -8.18 -10.11 14.80
C THR A 23 -7.89 -8.65 15.02
N GLY A 24 -8.94 -7.88 15.34
CA GLY A 24 -8.82 -6.50 15.81
C GLY A 24 -8.79 -6.45 17.33
N GLY A 25 -7.98 -5.57 17.89
CA GLY A 25 -7.95 -5.30 19.32
C GLY A 25 -7.02 -4.13 19.65
N SER A 26 -7.42 -3.25 20.57
CA SER A 26 -6.60 -2.14 21.11
C SER A 26 -5.89 -1.27 20.08
N GLY A 27 -6.56 -0.96 18.96
CA GLY A 27 -6.05 -0.02 17.95
C GLY A 27 -5.18 -0.63 16.84
N TYR A 28 -4.89 -1.93 16.87
CA TYR A 28 -4.09 -2.58 15.83
C TYR A 28 -4.69 -3.90 15.36
N ALA A 29 -4.63 -4.17 14.06
CA ALA A 29 -4.93 -5.48 13.51
C ALA A 29 -3.75 -6.43 13.75
N GLN A 30 -4.08 -7.67 14.04
CA GLN A 30 -3.13 -8.77 14.14
C GLN A 30 -3.50 -9.84 13.11
N ILE A 31 -2.52 -10.25 12.31
CA ILE A 31 -2.67 -11.31 11.30
C ILE A 31 -1.87 -12.52 11.77
N PHE A 32 -2.47 -13.70 11.65
CA PHE A 32 -1.86 -14.97 12.09
C PHE A 32 -2.38 -16.13 11.25
N ASP A 33 -1.73 -17.28 11.33
CA ASP A 33 -2.18 -18.53 10.70
C ASP A 33 -3.46 -19.03 11.39
N ALA A 34 -4.56 -19.09 10.62
CA ALA A 34 -5.86 -19.50 11.16
C ALA A 34 -5.95 -20.98 11.56
N ASN A 35 -5.13 -21.82 10.96
CA ASN A 35 -5.16 -23.26 11.11
C ASN A 35 -4.06 -23.78 12.03
N ASP A 36 -3.17 -22.88 12.50
CA ASP A 36 -1.99 -23.26 13.30
C ASP A 36 -1.16 -24.39 12.68
N THR A 37 -1.11 -24.39 11.33
CA THR A 37 -0.41 -25.41 10.55
C THR A 37 1.10 -25.21 10.55
N LEU A 38 1.53 -24.03 11.06
CA LEU A 38 2.93 -23.65 11.22
C LEU A 38 3.73 -23.61 9.90
N ASP A 39 3.06 -23.42 8.79
CA ASP A 39 3.66 -23.33 7.46
C ASP A 39 3.44 -21.98 6.78
N TRP A 40 2.98 -20.97 7.54
CA TRP A 40 2.83 -19.60 7.06
C TRP A 40 4.19 -18.93 6.93
N ASN A 41 4.70 -18.87 5.71
CA ASN A 41 6.01 -18.31 5.40
C ASN A 41 5.99 -17.29 4.24
N SER A 42 4.81 -16.97 3.73
CA SER A 42 4.64 -15.94 2.71
C SER A 42 3.37 -15.13 2.96
N LEU A 43 3.48 -13.82 2.80
CA LEU A 43 2.38 -12.87 2.93
C LEU A 43 2.52 -11.77 1.89
N THR A 44 1.48 -11.56 1.10
CA THR A 44 1.35 -10.41 0.20
C THR A 44 0.35 -9.41 0.74
N ILE A 45 0.71 -8.15 0.72
CA ILE A 45 -0.07 -6.98 1.18
C ILE A 45 -0.28 -6.08 -0.03
N GLU A 46 -1.53 -5.77 -0.35
CA GLU A 46 -1.92 -4.93 -1.49
C GLU A 46 -3.23 -4.18 -1.18
N MET A 47 -3.50 -3.09 -1.89
CA MET A 47 -4.81 -2.45 -1.82
C MET A 47 -5.83 -3.29 -2.58
N ALA A 48 -7.03 -3.46 -2.00
CA ALA A 48 -8.05 -4.34 -2.58
C ALA A 48 -8.66 -3.81 -3.90
N ASP A 49 -8.60 -2.52 -4.11
CA ASP A 49 -9.06 -1.84 -5.33
C ASP A 49 -7.98 -1.74 -6.42
N GLY A 50 -6.76 -2.27 -6.14
CA GLY A 50 -5.62 -2.17 -7.05
C GLY A 50 -4.94 -0.80 -7.06
N SER A 51 -5.37 0.15 -6.22
CA SER A 51 -4.64 1.39 -5.99
C SER A 51 -3.30 1.08 -5.30
N GLY A 52 -2.40 2.04 -5.30
CA GLY A 52 -1.14 1.87 -4.60
C GLY A 52 -1.10 2.62 -3.27
N PHE A 53 0.01 2.49 -2.56
CA PHE A 53 0.29 3.17 -1.31
C PHE A 53 1.71 3.74 -1.31
N SER A 54 1.98 4.72 -0.45
CA SER A 54 3.28 5.42 -0.38
C SER A 54 4.23 4.80 0.62
N GLY A 55 3.71 4.05 1.59
CA GLY A 55 4.50 3.44 2.63
C GLY A 55 3.74 2.36 3.37
N LEU A 56 4.48 1.50 4.05
CA LEU A 56 3.96 0.41 4.86
C LEU A 56 4.82 0.30 6.10
N GLU A 57 4.20 0.37 7.27
CA GLU A 57 4.78 0.02 8.55
C GLU A 57 4.16 -1.26 9.07
N PHE A 58 4.96 -2.16 9.61
CA PHE A 58 4.47 -3.38 10.25
C PHE A 58 5.47 -3.92 11.25
N ALA A 59 4.97 -4.68 12.22
CA ALA A 59 5.77 -5.46 13.15
C ALA A 59 5.57 -6.95 12.89
N LEU A 60 6.66 -7.68 12.73
CA LEU A 60 6.67 -9.09 12.38
C LEU A 60 7.34 -9.91 13.46
N GLN A 61 6.77 -11.08 13.76
CA GLN A 61 7.33 -12.07 14.66
C GLN A 61 7.50 -13.39 13.92
N PHE A 62 8.66 -14.03 14.14
CA PHE A 62 9.02 -15.32 13.54
C PHE A 62 8.90 -16.45 14.54
N LEU A 63 8.65 -17.66 14.03
CA LEU A 63 8.88 -18.92 14.68
C LEU A 63 9.99 -19.68 13.97
N ASN A 64 10.81 -20.42 14.73
CA ASN A 64 11.77 -21.33 14.14
C ASN A 64 11.08 -22.58 13.57
N ALA A 65 11.84 -23.40 12.82
CA ALA A 65 11.33 -24.63 12.25
C ALA A 65 10.81 -25.64 13.31
N ASP A 66 11.33 -25.55 14.53
CA ASP A 66 10.91 -26.42 15.66
C ASP A 66 9.75 -25.85 16.45
N VAL A 67 9.21 -24.69 16.06
CA VAL A 67 8.04 -24.02 16.68
C VAL A 67 8.14 -23.75 18.19
N SER A 68 9.23 -24.10 18.80
CA SER A 68 9.40 -24.00 20.26
C SER A 68 10.07 -22.70 20.72
N GLN A 69 10.74 -22.00 19.81
CA GLN A 69 11.48 -20.77 20.12
C GLN A 69 11.42 -19.74 18.99
N GLN A 70 11.38 -18.49 19.38
CA GLN A 70 11.63 -17.39 18.46
C GLN A 70 13.09 -17.41 18.03
N SER A 71 13.34 -17.78 16.81
CA SER A 71 14.69 -18.01 16.25
C SER A 71 15.10 -16.88 15.31
N PRO A 72 16.42 -16.70 15.11
CA PRO A 72 16.88 -15.91 13.98
C PRO A 72 16.37 -16.50 12.67
N GLY A 73 15.71 -15.68 11.88
CA GLY A 73 15.16 -16.03 10.59
C GLY A 73 15.65 -15.12 9.49
N THR A 74 15.43 -15.52 8.26
CA THR A 74 15.68 -14.69 7.09
C THR A 74 14.36 -14.14 6.58
N LEU A 75 14.23 -12.81 6.52
CA LEU A 75 13.11 -12.12 5.90
C LEU A 75 13.49 -11.63 4.52
N GLY A 76 12.80 -12.14 3.50
CA GLY A 76 12.77 -11.55 2.17
C GLY A 76 11.63 -10.55 2.07
N ILE A 77 11.90 -9.35 1.58
CA ILE A 77 10.90 -8.33 1.27
C ILE A 77 11.00 -8.03 -0.22
N THR A 78 9.93 -8.28 -0.95
CA THR A 78 9.79 -7.89 -2.36
C THR A 78 8.73 -6.81 -2.48
N VAL A 79 9.13 -5.67 -3.01
CA VAL A 79 8.25 -4.51 -3.24
C VAL A 79 8.03 -4.37 -4.74
N ASN A 80 6.77 -4.47 -5.16
CA ASN A 80 6.35 -4.12 -6.52
C ASN A 80 5.83 -2.68 -6.50
N TYR A 81 6.40 -1.83 -7.34
CA TYR A 81 6.02 -0.43 -7.46
C TYR A 81 5.79 -0.06 -8.91
N VAL A 82 5.16 1.06 -9.16
CA VAL A 82 4.94 1.55 -10.52
C VAL A 82 6.30 1.84 -11.17
N GLY A 83 6.71 0.99 -12.10
CA GLY A 83 8.00 1.10 -12.80
C GLY A 83 8.99 -0.03 -12.52
N GLY A 84 8.71 -0.93 -11.56
CA GLY A 84 9.62 -2.05 -11.29
C GLY A 84 9.35 -2.87 -10.04
N THR A 85 10.37 -3.62 -9.68
CA THR A 85 10.36 -4.47 -8.47
C THR A 85 11.70 -4.34 -7.77
N ALA A 86 11.67 -4.16 -6.45
CA ALA A 86 12.84 -4.18 -5.60
C ALA A 86 12.75 -5.33 -4.60
N THR A 87 13.86 -6.01 -4.36
CA THR A 87 13.92 -7.09 -3.37
C THR A 87 15.05 -6.83 -2.39
N LYS A 88 14.76 -7.03 -1.11
CA LYS A 88 15.73 -6.93 -0.02
C LYS A 88 15.61 -8.15 0.87
N SER A 89 16.74 -8.70 1.28
CA SER A 89 16.82 -9.79 2.26
C SER A 89 17.47 -9.30 3.54
N TYR A 90 16.89 -9.68 4.66
CA TYR A 90 17.41 -9.41 6.00
C TYR A 90 17.67 -10.77 6.67
N ALA A 91 18.93 -11.06 6.96
CA ALA A 91 19.33 -12.25 7.70
C ALA A 91 19.46 -11.94 9.19
N ASP A 92 19.47 -13.00 10.01
CA ASP A 92 19.84 -12.96 11.43
C ASP A 92 18.91 -12.10 12.32
N PHE A 93 17.60 -12.37 12.26
CA PHE A 93 16.68 -11.88 13.28
C PHE A 93 16.89 -12.63 14.58
N THR A 94 17.83 -12.20 15.41
CA THR A 94 18.24 -12.88 16.65
C THR A 94 17.43 -12.51 17.88
N SER A 95 16.44 -11.61 17.77
CA SER A 95 15.71 -11.12 18.93
C SER A 95 14.36 -11.80 19.08
N PRO A 96 14.05 -12.32 20.27
CA PRO A 96 12.69 -12.71 20.61
C PRO A 96 11.81 -11.46 20.62
N GLY A 97 10.68 -11.51 19.91
CA GLY A 97 9.69 -10.43 19.87
C GLY A 97 9.40 -9.85 18.49
N ASN A 98 8.59 -8.82 18.49
CA ASN A 98 8.22 -8.11 17.26
C ASN A 98 9.37 -7.24 16.76
N ARG A 99 9.62 -7.29 15.46
CA ARG A 99 10.51 -6.35 14.77
C ARG A 99 9.68 -5.45 13.88
N SER A 100 9.85 -4.14 14.05
CA SER A 100 9.20 -3.14 13.22
C SER A 100 10.00 -2.88 11.94
N PHE A 101 9.28 -2.79 10.84
CA PHE A 101 9.78 -2.47 9.50
C PHE A 101 9.05 -1.26 8.95
N TYR A 102 9.78 -0.43 8.24
CA TYR A 102 9.28 0.77 7.60
C TYR A 102 9.70 0.73 6.14
N LEU A 103 8.74 0.71 5.24
CA LEU A 103 8.95 0.73 3.80
C LEU A 103 8.33 2.02 3.27
N TYR A 104 9.13 2.80 2.57
CA TYR A 104 8.66 4.04 1.94
C TYR A 104 9.09 4.04 0.48
N GLY A 105 8.16 4.42 -0.40
CA GLY A 105 8.52 4.80 -1.76
C GLY A 105 9.37 6.07 -1.74
N ASN A 106 10.34 6.18 -2.64
CA ASN A 106 11.00 7.45 -2.89
C ASN A 106 9.97 8.48 -3.39
N ALA A 107 10.33 9.77 -3.40
CA ALA A 107 9.41 10.85 -3.74
C ALA A 107 8.64 10.57 -5.05
N GLY A 108 7.36 10.27 -4.91
CA GLY A 108 6.45 9.99 -6.02
C GLY A 108 6.34 8.53 -6.45
N GLU A 109 7.09 7.62 -5.87
CA GLU A 109 6.91 6.18 -6.12
C GLU A 109 5.65 5.65 -5.43
N VAL A 110 4.89 4.87 -6.17
CA VAL A 110 3.66 4.22 -5.71
C VAL A 110 3.93 2.74 -5.58
N ILE A 111 3.82 2.21 -4.36
CA ILE A 111 3.94 0.78 -4.07
C ILE A 111 2.61 0.12 -4.43
N GLN A 112 2.65 -0.93 -5.24
CA GLN A 112 1.46 -1.70 -5.64
C GLN A 112 1.22 -2.89 -4.73
N SER A 113 2.31 -3.57 -4.34
CA SER A 113 2.24 -4.68 -3.38
C SER A 113 3.57 -4.88 -2.66
N VAL A 114 3.49 -5.46 -1.47
CA VAL A 114 4.64 -5.93 -0.70
C VAL A 114 4.46 -7.40 -0.41
N THR A 115 5.44 -8.22 -0.79
CA THR A 115 5.49 -9.64 -0.44
C THR A 115 6.59 -9.89 0.57
N LEU A 116 6.21 -10.44 1.70
CA LEU A 116 7.09 -10.91 2.77
C LEU A 116 7.30 -12.41 2.60
N SER A 117 8.52 -12.89 2.76
CA SER A 117 8.86 -14.31 2.71
C SER A 117 9.84 -14.70 3.80
N ALA A 118 9.63 -15.86 4.42
CA ALA A 118 10.50 -16.41 5.45
C ALA A 118 10.70 -17.90 5.17
N ALA A 119 11.90 -18.29 4.73
CA ALA A 119 12.23 -19.70 4.50
C ALA A 119 13.67 -19.97 4.96
N PRO A 120 13.94 -21.01 5.74
CA PRO A 120 13.04 -22.08 6.20
C PRO A 120 12.12 -21.70 7.38
N ASP A 121 12.24 -20.48 7.90
CA ASP A 121 11.47 -20.00 9.02
C ASP A 121 10.02 -19.67 8.67
N ARG A 122 9.24 -19.30 9.66
CA ARG A 122 7.79 -19.07 9.55
C ARG A 122 7.39 -17.80 10.27
N PHE A 123 6.29 -17.22 9.84
CA PHE A 123 5.66 -16.11 10.54
C PHE A 123 4.80 -16.65 11.69
N SER A 124 4.94 -16.06 12.87
CA SER A 124 4.02 -16.27 13.96
C SER A 124 2.83 -15.33 13.87
N GLN A 125 3.14 -14.04 13.69
CA GLN A 125 2.14 -12.99 13.61
C GLN A 125 2.71 -11.74 12.93
N LEU A 126 1.84 -11.00 12.28
CA LEU A 126 2.09 -9.65 11.83
C LEU A 126 1.16 -8.71 12.58
N LYS A 127 1.70 -7.63 13.13
CA LYS A 127 0.99 -6.64 13.94
C LYS A 127 1.30 -5.22 13.48
N GLN A 128 0.53 -4.27 13.98
CA GLN A 128 0.80 -2.84 13.85
C GLN A 128 1.00 -2.43 12.38
N THR A 129 0.14 -2.97 11.51
CA THR A 129 0.21 -2.61 10.10
C THR A 129 -0.40 -1.23 9.91
N ASP A 130 0.41 -0.28 9.46
CA ASP A 130 -0.02 1.05 9.03
C ASP A 130 0.36 1.27 7.57
N ILE A 131 -0.55 1.85 6.79
CA ILE A 131 -0.41 2.03 5.35
C ILE A 131 -0.62 3.49 4.99
N GLY A 132 0.42 4.10 4.44
CA GLY A 132 0.35 5.44 3.87
C GLY A 132 -0.35 5.42 2.51
N ILE A 133 -1.58 5.92 2.44
CA ILE A 133 -2.37 5.92 1.22
C ILE A 133 -1.90 7.02 0.27
N VAL A 134 -1.71 6.69 -1.01
CA VAL A 134 -1.48 7.66 -2.08
C VAL A 134 -2.82 8.12 -2.59
N ARG A 135 -3.17 9.37 -2.32
CA ARG A 135 -4.31 9.98 -3.01
C ARG A 135 -3.91 10.25 -4.46
N ALA A 136 -4.61 9.63 -5.39
CA ALA A 136 -4.56 10.10 -6.77
C ALA A 136 -4.92 11.60 -6.79
N PRO A 137 -4.14 12.45 -7.48
CA PRO A 137 -4.52 13.84 -7.64
C PRO A 137 -5.94 13.87 -8.20
N ALA A 138 -6.82 14.65 -7.55
CA ALA A 138 -8.21 14.76 -7.98
C ALA A 138 -8.22 15.18 -9.45
N VAL A 139 -8.54 14.25 -10.33
CA VAL A 139 -8.74 14.56 -11.75
C VAL A 139 -9.98 15.45 -11.82
N PRO A 140 -9.88 16.68 -12.34
CA PRO A 140 -11.05 17.54 -12.46
C PRO A 140 -12.17 16.78 -13.17
N GLU A 141 -13.34 16.72 -12.54
CA GLU A 141 -14.49 15.98 -13.08
C GLU A 141 -14.79 16.43 -14.52
N PRO A 142 -15.34 15.54 -15.39
CA PRO A 142 -15.69 15.90 -16.77
C PRO A 142 -16.53 17.16 -16.88
N ALA A 143 -17.36 17.44 -15.87
CA ALA A 143 -18.12 18.69 -15.75
C ALA A 143 -17.22 19.94 -15.63
N THR A 144 -16.09 19.85 -14.93
CA THR A 144 -15.13 20.95 -14.79
C THR A 144 -14.42 21.22 -16.14
N TRP A 145 -14.06 20.18 -16.88
CA TRP A 145 -13.53 20.33 -18.22
C TRP A 145 -14.55 20.94 -19.18
N ALA A 146 -15.83 20.50 -19.13
CA ALA A 146 -16.90 21.06 -19.94
C ALA A 146 -17.13 22.55 -19.62
N LEU A 147 -17.13 22.94 -18.34
CA LEU A 147 -17.23 24.34 -17.91
C LEU A 147 -16.05 25.18 -18.40
N LEU A 148 -14.85 24.65 -18.29
CA LEU A 148 -13.63 25.34 -18.75
C LEU A 148 -13.69 25.61 -20.28
N VAL A 149 -13.99 24.57 -21.06
CA VAL A 149 -14.12 24.69 -22.52
C VAL A 149 -15.25 25.62 -22.92
N THR A 150 -16.41 25.52 -22.25
CA THR A 150 -17.56 26.40 -22.50
C THR A 150 -17.25 27.86 -22.13
N GLY A 151 -16.55 28.06 -21.02
CA GLY A 151 -16.11 29.40 -20.60
C GLY A 151 -15.15 30.04 -21.61
N PHE A 152 -14.17 29.32 -22.10
CA PHE A 152 -13.27 29.84 -23.15
C PHE A 152 -14.01 30.10 -24.48
N ALA A 153 -14.94 29.23 -24.86
CA ALA A 153 -15.75 29.43 -26.06
C ALA A 153 -16.63 30.69 -25.96
N ALA A 154 -17.23 30.94 -24.80
CA ALA A 154 -18.04 32.14 -24.53
C ALA A 154 -17.18 33.41 -24.63
N VAL A 155 -16.02 33.45 -23.96
CA VAL A 155 -15.10 34.60 -24.00
C VAL A 155 -14.60 34.83 -25.43
N GLY A 156 -14.20 33.78 -26.13
CA GLY A 156 -13.74 33.87 -27.53
C GLY A 156 -14.83 34.44 -28.49
N SER A 157 -16.09 34.06 -28.28
CA SER A 157 -17.22 34.54 -29.07
C SER A 157 -17.50 36.04 -28.87
N VAL A 158 -17.38 36.52 -27.61
CA VAL A 158 -17.54 37.94 -27.25
C VAL A 158 -16.42 38.78 -27.89
N LEU A 159 -15.18 38.32 -27.80
CA LEU A 159 -14.03 39.03 -28.38
C LEU A 159 -14.14 39.11 -29.87
N ARG A 160 -14.63 38.07 -30.55
CA ARG A 160 -14.84 38.04 -32.00
C ARG A 160 -15.92 39.01 -32.47
N ARG A 161 -16.91 39.34 -31.67
CA ARG A 161 -17.99 40.29 -31.97
C ARG A 161 -17.57 41.75 -31.87
N ARG A 162 -16.45 42.08 -31.21
CA ARG A 162 -15.92 43.45 -31.17
C ARG A 162 -15.29 43.80 -32.51
N LYS A 163 -16.09 44.32 -33.44
CA LYS A 163 -15.60 44.92 -34.67
C LYS A 163 -14.87 46.23 -34.30
N THR A 164 -13.55 46.27 -34.46
CA THR A 164 -12.79 47.50 -34.39
C THR A 164 -13.08 48.30 -35.66
N SER A 165 -13.90 49.33 -35.58
CA SER A 165 -14.03 50.30 -36.66
C SER A 165 -12.80 51.22 -36.61
N VAL A 166 -11.82 51.00 -37.52
CA VAL A 166 -10.73 51.96 -37.70
C VAL A 166 -11.25 53.02 -38.66
N ALA A 167 -11.47 54.22 -38.16
CA ALA A 167 -11.76 55.42 -38.97
C ALA A 167 -10.41 56.00 -39.43
N PHE A 168 -10.15 56.00 -40.70
CA PHE A 168 -9.04 56.74 -41.31
C PHE A 168 -9.56 58.19 -41.54
N ALA A 169 -8.84 59.16 -41.02
CA ALA A 169 -9.01 60.59 -41.32
C ALA A 169 -8.11 60.98 -42.51
#